data_a502a3bc19a0dea9c8ccd8566d90cd11
#
_entry.id   a502a3bc19a0dea9c8ccd8566d90cd11
#
_cell.length_a   1.000
_cell.length_b   1.000
_cell.length_c   1.000
_cell.angle_alpha   90.00
_cell.angle_beta   90.00
_cell.angle_gamma   90.00
#
_symmetry.space_group_name_H-M   'P 1'
#
loop_
_entity.id
_entity.type
_entity.pdbx_description
1 polymer ?
#
loop_
_entity_poly.entity_id
_entity_poly.type
_entity_poly.pdbx_seq_one_letter_code
_entity_poly.pdbx_strand_id
1 'polypeptide(L)'
;MSKRHFLDFEQPIAELESKIDELRYVQNESAVDISDEIERLSQKSQQLTRDIYANLTPWQVTQIARHPQRPYTLDYVNEVFTDFQELHGDRHYADDLSIVGGLARFNGQACMVLGHQKGRDTKERTLRNFGMSRPEGYRKALRLMKLAEKFGLPVFTFVDTPGAYP
;
A
#
# COMPACT_ATOMS: atom_id res chain seq x y z
N MET A 1 -15.22 -9.69 -6.39
CA MET A 1 -13.82 -9.31 -6.72
C MET A 1 -13.73 -7.81 -6.83
N SER A 2 -12.78 -7.15 -6.16
CA SER A 2 -12.56 -5.70 -6.32
C SER A 2 -12.09 -5.43 -7.75
N LYS A 3 -12.77 -4.50 -8.45
CA LYS A 3 -12.42 -4.13 -9.83
C LYS A 3 -11.02 -3.52 -9.82
N ARG A 4 -10.08 -4.05 -10.60
CA ARG A 4 -8.73 -3.47 -10.72
C ARG A 4 -8.86 -2.03 -11.23
N HIS A 5 -8.16 -1.13 -10.59
CA HIS A 5 -8.06 0.27 -11.02
C HIS A 5 -6.76 0.42 -11.83
N PHE A 6 -6.89 0.80 -13.09
CA PHE A 6 -5.75 1.06 -13.97
C PHE A 6 -5.54 2.57 -14.09
N LEU A 7 -4.27 2.98 -14.07
CA LEU A 7 -3.88 4.35 -14.36
C LEU A 7 -3.90 4.61 -15.88
N ASP A 8 -3.92 5.87 -16.30
CA ASP A 8 -4.06 6.23 -17.72
C ASP A 8 -2.98 5.58 -18.60
N PHE A 9 -1.76 5.49 -18.14
CA PHE A 9 -0.66 4.87 -18.89
C PHE A 9 -0.70 3.33 -18.88
N GLU A 10 -1.55 2.72 -18.07
CA GLU A 10 -1.79 1.28 -18.01
C GLU A 10 -2.96 0.84 -18.90
N GLN A 11 -3.65 1.76 -19.60
CA GLN A 11 -4.79 1.44 -20.45
C GLN A 11 -4.49 0.32 -21.48
N PRO A 12 -3.32 0.27 -22.16
CA PRO A 12 -3.01 -0.83 -23.06
C PRO A 12 -2.95 -2.21 -22.36
N ILE A 13 -2.57 -2.25 -21.08
CA ILE A 13 -2.62 -3.48 -20.26
C ILE A 13 -4.07 -3.82 -19.93
N ALA A 14 -4.87 -2.82 -19.52
CA ALA A 14 -6.29 -2.99 -19.19
C ALA A 14 -7.09 -3.57 -20.37
N GLU A 15 -6.84 -3.10 -21.59
CA GLU A 15 -7.48 -3.60 -22.81
C GLU A 15 -7.14 -5.07 -23.05
N LEU A 16 -5.88 -5.47 -22.87
CA LEU A 16 -5.47 -6.87 -23.02
C LEU A 16 -6.08 -7.77 -21.92
N GLU A 17 -6.09 -7.31 -20.67
CA GLU A 17 -6.70 -8.05 -19.57
C GLU A 17 -8.21 -8.23 -19.77
N SER A 18 -8.92 -7.18 -20.22
CA SER A 18 -10.34 -7.29 -20.58
C SER A 18 -10.60 -8.33 -21.64
N LYS A 19 -9.76 -8.35 -22.69
CA LYS A 19 -9.88 -9.31 -23.78
C LYS A 19 -9.60 -10.76 -23.33
N ILE A 20 -8.63 -10.93 -22.43
CA ILE A 20 -8.33 -12.23 -21.83
C ILE A 20 -9.53 -12.72 -21.01
N ASP A 21 -10.14 -11.83 -20.22
CA ASP A 21 -11.31 -12.18 -19.41
C ASP A 21 -12.53 -12.53 -20.26
N GLU A 22 -12.76 -11.81 -21.37
CA GLU A 22 -13.79 -12.13 -22.35
C GLU A 22 -13.58 -13.54 -22.96
N LEU A 23 -12.35 -13.86 -23.36
CA LEU A 23 -12.03 -15.17 -23.92
C LEU A 23 -12.20 -16.29 -22.90
N ARG A 24 -11.80 -16.08 -21.64
CA ARG A 24 -12.03 -17.04 -20.56
C ARG A 24 -13.51 -17.30 -20.31
N TYR A 25 -14.34 -16.25 -20.40
CA TYR A 25 -15.77 -16.39 -20.28
C TYR A 25 -16.35 -17.25 -21.42
N VAL A 26 -15.97 -16.97 -22.67
CA VAL A 26 -16.40 -17.74 -23.85
C VAL A 26 -15.94 -19.20 -23.77
N GLN A 27 -14.69 -19.46 -23.32
CA GLN A 27 -14.16 -20.82 -23.14
C GLN A 27 -14.99 -21.63 -22.13
N ASN A 28 -15.47 -20.98 -21.06
CA ASN A 28 -16.30 -21.66 -20.07
C ASN A 28 -17.73 -21.99 -20.56
N GLU A 29 -18.23 -21.24 -21.54
CA GLU A 29 -19.59 -21.40 -22.08
C GLU A 29 -19.64 -22.23 -23.37
N SER A 30 -18.51 -22.43 -24.05
CA SER A 30 -18.42 -23.15 -25.33
C SER A 30 -17.43 -24.31 -25.29
N ALA A 31 -17.66 -25.30 -26.16
CA ALA A 31 -16.74 -26.43 -26.33
C ALA A 31 -15.49 -26.10 -27.19
N VAL A 32 -15.26 -24.83 -27.48
CA VAL A 32 -14.13 -24.37 -28.29
C VAL A 32 -12.91 -24.19 -27.40
N ASP A 33 -11.81 -24.89 -27.73
CA ASP A 33 -10.54 -24.71 -27.03
C ASP A 33 -9.80 -23.48 -27.60
N ILE A 34 -9.69 -22.44 -26.79
CA ILE A 34 -9.00 -21.19 -27.09
C ILE A 34 -7.82 -20.94 -26.13
N SER A 35 -7.35 -21.99 -25.47
CA SER A 35 -6.30 -21.91 -24.44
C SER A 35 -5.00 -21.29 -24.99
N ASP A 36 -4.60 -21.65 -26.20
CA ASP A 36 -3.38 -21.12 -26.84
C ASP A 36 -3.47 -19.59 -27.05
N GLU A 37 -4.63 -19.09 -27.44
CA GLU A 37 -4.83 -17.63 -27.64
C GLU A 37 -4.83 -16.89 -26.31
N ILE A 38 -5.45 -17.45 -25.27
CA ILE A 38 -5.42 -16.89 -23.91
C ILE A 38 -3.98 -16.85 -23.40
N GLU A 39 -3.21 -17.91 -23.58
CA GLU A 39 -1.81 -17.95 -23.17
C GLU A 39 -0.97 -16.90 -23.92
N ARG A 40 -1.12 -16.82 -25.25
CA ARG A 40 -0.44 -15.83 -26.09
C ARG A 40 -0.73 -14.39 -25.64
N LEU A 41 -1.99 -14.06 -25.37
CA LEU A 41 -2.39 -12.74 -24.90
C LEU A 41 -1.88 -12.47 -23.49
N SER A 42 -1.86 -13.47 -22.63
CA SER A 42 -1.32 -13.35 -21.24
C SER A 42 0.18 -13.07 -21.26
N GLN A 43 0.95 -13.75 -22.11
CA GLN A 43 2.38 -13.49 -22.32
C GLN A 43 2.61 -12.07 -22.86
N LYS A 44 1.77 -11.63 -23.82
CA LYS A 44 1.83 -10.27 -24.36
C LYS A 44 1.52 -9.21 -23.29
N SER A 45 0.51 -9.44 -22.44
CA SER A 45 0.17 -8.54 -21.33
C SER A 45 1.33 -8.43 -20.35
N GLN A 46 1.96 -9.54 -19.97
CA GLN A 46 3.12 -9.55 -19.09
C GLN A 46 4.32 -8.79 -19.68
N GLN A 47 4.61 -9.01 -20.99
CA GLN A 47 5.71 -8.31 -21.67
C GLN A 47 5.43 -6.80 -21.72
N LEU A 48 4.23 -6.40 -22.13
CA LEU A 48 3.83 -4.99 -22.17
C LEU A 48 3.92 -4.32 -20.80
N THR A 49 3.51 -5.04 -19.73
CA THR A 49 3.64 -4.56 -18.36
C THR A 49 5.12 -4.30 -18.02
N ARG A 50 6.01 -5.25 -18.32
CA ARG A 50 7.46 -5.06 -18.09
C ARG A 50 8.02 -3.86 -18.84
N ASP A 51 7.63 -3.69 -20.11
CA ASP A 51 8.12 -2.60 -20.96
C ASP A 51 7.65 -1.23 -20.47
N ILE A 52 6.38 -1.11 -20.08
CA ILE A 52 5.82 0.13 -19.50
C ILE A 52 6.52 0.46 -18.18
N TYR A 53 6.62 -0.51 -17.27
CA TYR A 53 7.19 -0.27 -15.94
C TYR A 53 8.71 -0.10 -15.93
N ALA A 54 9.41 -0.57 -16.96
CA ALA A 54 10.85 -0.29 -17.13
C ALA A 54 11.15 1.15 -17.55
N ASN A 55 10.18 1.87 -18.13
CA ASN A 55 10.37 3.19 -18.73
C ASN A 55 9.43 4.27 -18.16
N LEU A 56 9.12 4.19 -16.87
CA LEU A 56 8.23 5.15 -16.22
C LEU A 56 8.85 6.56 -16.14
N THR A 57 8.04 7.55 -16.47
CA THR A 57 8.37 8.96 -16.20
C THR A 57 8.27 9.26 -14.70
N PRO A 58 8.93 10.31 -14.17
CA PRO A 58 8.78 10.72 -12.77
C PRO A 58 7.33 10.97 -12.35
N TRP A 59 6.49 11.47 -13.26
CA TRP A 59 5.07 11.66 -13.00
C TRP A 59 4.32 10.35 -12.84
N GLN A 60 4.57 9.36 -13.71
CA GLN A 60 3.97 8.03 -13.61
C GLN A 60 4.39 7.31 -12.32
N VAL A 61 5.65 7.45 -11.89
CA VAL A 61 6.13 6.94 -10.60
C VAL A 61 5.32 7.57 -9.45
N THR A 62 5.07 8.88 -9.50
CA THR A 62 4.25 9.58 -8.51
C THR A 62 2.79 9.09 -8.51
N GLN A 63 2.21 8.83 -9.69
CA GLN A 63 0.86 8.28 -9.81
C GLN A 63 0.76 6.87 -9.19
N ILE A 64 1.75 5.99 -9.45
CA ILE A 64 1.83 4.66 -8.84
C ILE A 64 1.97 4.76 -7.31
N ALA A 65 2.83 5.65 -6.82
CA ALA A 65 3.00 5.87 -5.39
C ALA A 65 1.70 6.31 -4.69
N ARG A 66 0.79 6.94 -5.43
CA ARG A 66 -0.52 7.42 -4.97
C ARG A 66 -1.70 6.56 -5.42
N HIS A 67 -1.43 5.37 -5.95
CA HIS A 67 -2.47 4.49 -6.44
C HIS A 67 -3.51 4.18 -5.35
N PRO A 68 -4.83 4.29 -5.61
CA PRO A 68 -5.88 4.17 -4.60
C PRO A 68 -5.97 2.78 -3.96
N GLN A 69 -5.52 1.74 -4.66
CA GLN A 69 -5.51 0.36 -4.16
C GLN A 69 -4.17 -0.04 -3.51
N ARG A 70 -3.23 0.90 -3.37
CA ARG A 70 -1.96 0.62 -2.70
C ARG A 70 -2.20 0.28 -1.22
N PRO A 71 -1.53 -0.74 -0.66
CA PRO A 71 -1.59 -1.02 0.77
C PRO A 71 -1.08 0.17 1.60
N TYR A 72 -1.70 0.40 2.75
CA TYR A 72 -1.29 1.37 3.76
C TYR A 72 -0.63 0.66 4.94
N THR A 73 -0.10 1.42 5.89
CA THR A 73 0.62 0.86 7.05
C THR A 73 -0.17 -0.21 7.79
N LEU A 74 -1.46 0.02 8.07
CA LEU A 74 -2.28 -0.97 8.78
C LEU A 74 -2.54 -2.25 7.97
N ASP A 75 -2.55 -2.17 6.64
CA ASP A 75 -2.66 -3.38 5.81
C ASP A 75 -1.40 -4.25 5.98
N TYR A 76 -0.21 -3.63 5.95
CA TYR A 76 1.04 -4.36 6.22
C TYR A 76 1.11 -4.88 7.66
N VAL A 77 0.63 -4.11 8.64
CA VAL A 77 0.59 -4.55 10.03
C VAL A 77 -0.24 -5.82 10.18
N ASN A 78 -1.40 -5.88 9.55
CA ASN A 78 -2.31 -7.01 9.65
C ASN A 78 -1.82 -8.27 8.93
N GLU A 79 -1.10 -8.10 7.81
CA GLU A 79 -0.68 -9.23 6.96
C GLU A 79 0.72 -9.76 7.30
N VAL A 80 1.60 -8.92 7.85
CA VAL A 80 3.03 -9.23 8.02
C VAL A 80 3.42 -9.44 9.48
N PHE A 81 2.71 -8.81 10.41
CA PHE A 81 3.06 -8.81 11.83
C PHE A 81 2.00 -9.52 12.66
N THR A 82 2.40 -10.03 13.84
CA THR A 82 1.49 -10.55 14.86
C THR A 82 1.59 -9.74 16.15
N ASP A 83 0.58 -9.89 17.03
CA ASP A 83 0.54 -9.26 18.36
C ASP A 83 0.74 -7.74 18.35
N PHE A 84 0.24 -7.05 17.30
CA PHE A 84 0.38 -5.61 17.23
C PHE A 84 -0.39 -4.90 18.32
N GLN A 85 0.31 -4.07 19.07
CA GLN A 85 -0.25 -3.19 20.12
C GLN A 85 0.12 -1.75 19.81
N GLU A 86 -0.86 -0.95 19.40
CA GLU A 86 -0.67 0.46 19.11
C GLU A 86 -0.36 1.26 20.38
N LEU A 87 0.62 2.15 20.29
CA LEU A 87 1.06 3.04 21.37
C LEU A 87 0.75 4.50 21.00
N HIS A 88 -0.36 4.97 21.51
CA HIS A 88 -0.90 6.30 21.21
C HIS A 88 -0.18 7.45 21.93
N GLY A 89 -0.27 8.64 21.30
CA GLY A 89 0.11 9.92 21.89
C GLY A 89 1.61 10.19 21.94
N ASP A 90 1.96 11.47 22.00
CA ASP A 90 3.35 11.93 22.06
C ASP A 90 3.88 12.07 23.52
N ARG A 91 3.03 11.87 24.53
CA ARG A 91 3.34 12.08 25.95
C ARG A 91 3.71 13.54 26.28
N HIS A 92 3.25 14.48 25.46
CA HIS A 92 3.54 15.90 25.65
C HIS A 92 2.30 16.77 25.43
N TYR A 93 1.57 16.57 24.33
CA TYR A 93 0.43 17.40 23.96
C TYR A 93 -0.79 16.57 23.56
N ALA A 94 -0.67 15.76 22.46
CA ALA A 94 -1.81 15.04 21.93
C ALA A 94 -1.40 13.75 21.18
N ASP A 95 -2.38 13.05 20.65
CA ASP A 95 -2.19 12.01 19.66
C ASP A 95 -2.38 12.55 18.24
N ASP A 96 -1.70 11.93 17.28
CA ASP A 96 -1.89 12.15 15.85
C ASP A 96 -2.11 10.81 15.17
N LEU A 97 -3.31 10.62 14.63
CA LEU A 97 -3.73 9.39 13.98
C LEU A 97 -3.15 9.21 12.57
N SER A 98 -2.45 10.22 12.02
CA SER A 98 -1.73 10.11 10.76
C SER A 98 -0.46 9.26 10.86
N ILE A 99 0.08 9.10 12.09
CA ILE A 99 1.14 8.14 12.39
C ILE A 99 0.58 7.04 13.28
N VAL A 100 0.66 5.81 12.81
CA VAL A 100 0.41 4.60 13.56
C VAL A 100 1.74 4.02 14.01
N GLY A 101 1.83 3.57 15.24
CA GLY A 101 3.04 2.93 15.72
C GLY A 101 2.83 2.14 16.99
N GLY A 102 3.58 1.07 17.15
CA GLY A 102 3.43 0.17 18.29
C GLY A 102 4.39 -1.00 18.26
N LEU A 103 4.26 -1.80 19.31
CA LEU A 103 4.98 -3.08 19.43
C LEU A 103 4.29 -4.15 18.60
N ALA A 104 5.09 -5.02 18.00
CA ALA A 104 4.60 -6.16 17.22
C ALA A 104 5.59 -7.31 17.27
N ARG A 105 5.26 -8.42 16.60
CA ARG A 105 6.21 -9.49 16.32
C ARG A 105 6.33 -9.71 14.81
N PHE A 106 7.55 -9.87 14.35
CA PHE A 106 7.88 -10.31 13.01
C PHE A 106 8.62 -11.64 13.08
N ASN A 107 8.06 -12.70 12.50
CA ASN A 107 8.60 -14.07 12.63
C ASN A 107 8.88 -14.49 14.10
N GLY A 108 7.97 -14.13 15.03
CA GLY A 108 8.11 -14.42 16.46
C GLY A 108 9.04 -13.46 17.22
N GLN A 109 9.84 -12.65 16.56
CA GLN A 109 10.75 -11.69 17.17
C GLN A 109 10.05 -10.34 17.45
N ALA A 110 10.20 -9.82 18.66
CA ALA A 110 9.63 -8.53 19.03
C ALA A 110 10.27 -7.39 18.22
N CYS A 111 9.45 -6.45 17.78
CA CYS A 111 9.87 -5.30 17.00
C CYS A 111 8.98 -4.07 17.27
N MET A 112 9.43 -2.92 16.82
CA MET A 112 8.66 -1.67 16.75
C MET A 112 8.25 -1.43 15.30
N VAL A 113 6.97 -1.12 15.09
CA VAL A 113 6.43 -0.77 13.77
C VAL A 113 5.92 0.66 13.81
N LEU A 114 6.27 1.44 12.79
CA LEU A 114 5.88 2.85 12.64
C LEU A 114 5.51 3.13 11.20
N GLY A 115 4.46 3.88 10.97
CA GLY A 115 4.15 4.28 9.59
C GLY A 115 3.07 5.34 9.48
N HIS A 116 3.05 5.98 8.31
CA HIS A 116 1.97 6.90 7.96
C HIS A 116 0.73 6.10 7.57
N GLN A 117 -0.41 6.53 8.08
CA GLN A 117 -1.70 5.98 7.73
C GLN A 117 -2.57 7.06 7.09
N LYS A 118 -2.97 6.81 5.87
CA LYS A 118 -3.99 7.58 5.16
C LYS A 118 -5.36 6.92 5.32
N GLY A 119 -6.43 7.65 5.11
CA GLY A 119 -7.77 7.09 5.09
C GLY A 119 -8.16 6.58 3.71
N ARG A 120 -9.02 5.56 3.66
CA ARG A 120 -9.60 5.07 2.40
C ARG A 120 -10.83 5.85 1.98
N ASP A 121 -11.66 6.25 2.93
CA ASP A 121 -12.82 7.11 2.70
C ASP A 121 -12.58 8.56 3.19
N THR A 122 -13.51 9.45 2.89
CA THR A 122 -13.41 10.88 3.23
C THR A 122 -13.36 11.11 4.75
N LYS A 123 -14.12 10.35 5.54
CA LYS A 123 -14.16 10.46 6.99
C LYS A 123 -12.81 10.06 7.61
N GLU A 124 -12.29 8.92 7.19
CA GLU A 124 -11.00 8.43 7.66
C GLU A 124 -9.85 9.35 7.20
N ARG A 125 -9.88 9.83 5.95
CA ARG A 125 -8.89 10.80 5.45
C ARG A 125 -8.85 12.07 6.29
N THR A 126 -10.01 12.62 6.63
CA THR A 126 -10.10 13.82 7.50
C THR A 126 -9.56 13.53 8.89
N LEU A 127 -9.93 12.38 9.50
CA LEU A 127 -9.46 11.96 10.81
C LEU A 127 -7.94 11.82 10.89
N ARG A 128 -7.32 11.31 9.82
CA ARG A 128 -5.87 11.10 9.71
C ARG A 128 -5.14 12.25 9.00
N ASN A 129 -5.78 13.40 8.90
CA ASN A 129 -5.24 14.59 8.25
C ASN A 129 -4.59 14.28 6.89
N PHE A 130 -5.22 13.42 6.07
CA PHE A 130 -4.73 12.98 4.75
C PHE A 130 -3.33 12.34 4.75
N GLY A 131 -2.86 11.86 5.89
CA GLY A 131 -1.49 11.33 6.07
C GLY A 131 -0.42 12.41 6.21
N MET A 132 -0.83 13.66 6.44
CA MET A 132 0.08 14.77 6.76
C MET A 132 0.20 14.90 8.27
N SER A 133 1.33 14.46 8.80
CA SER A 133 1.52 14.36 10.25
C SER A 133 1.72 15.73 10.90
N ARG A 134 1.02 15.93 12.00
CA ARG A 134 1.19 17.08 12.89
C ARG A 134 2.46 16.92 13.72
N PRO A 135 2.93 18.00 14.41
CA PRO A 135 4.09 17.92 15.30
C PRO A 135 4.02 16.80 16.36
N GLU A 136 2.80 16.51 16.86
CA GLU A 136 2.53 15.42 17.79
C GLU A 136 2.84 14.05 17.19
N GLY A 137 2.55 13.83 15.92
CA GLY A 137 2.85 12.60 15.21
C GLY A 137 4.35 12.36 15.11
N TYR A 138 5.12 13.37 14.78
CA TYR A 138 6.59 13.27 14.76
C TYR A 138 7.17 13.03 16.15
N ARG A 139 6.64 13.67 17.19
CA ARG A 139 7.05 13.41 18.58
C ARG A 139 6.67 12.00 19.04
N LYS A 140 5.49 11.51 18.66
CA LYS A 140 5.10 10.11 18.87
C LYS A 140 6.09 9.16 18.21
N ALA A 141 6.41 9.36 16.94
CA ALA A 141 7.40 8.54 16.24
C ALA A 141 8.76 8.54 16.93
N LEU A 142 9.29 9.71 17.29
CA LEU A 142 10.55 9.83 18.02
C LEU A 142 10.50 9.09 19.36
N ARG A 143 9.41 9.22 20.12
CA ARG A 143 9.22 8.51 21.38
C ARG A 143 9.28 7.01 21.22
N LEU A 144 8.62 6.47 20.19
CA LEU A 144 8.59 5.04 19.90
C LEU A 144 9.95 4.52 19.42
N MET A 145 10.68 5.30 18.62
CA MET A 145 12.06 4.96 18.21
C MET A 145 13.00 4.91 19.41
N LYS A 146 12.91 5.87 20.34
CA LYS A 146 13.68 5.85 21.61
C LYS A 146 13.29 4.69 22.52
N LEU A 147 12.03 4.27 22.50
CA LEU A 147 11.57 3.10 23.23
C LEU A 147 12.18 1.82 22.61
N ALA A 148 12.18 1.72 21.29
CA ALA A 148 12.81 0.60 20.58
C ALA A 148 14.30 0.53 20.86
N GLU A 149 15.01 1.66 20.78
CA GLU A 149 16.45 1.76 21.14
C GLU A 149 16.70 1.26 22.55
N LYS A 150 15.93 1.71 23.54
CA LYS A 150 16.08 1.31 24.94
C LYS A 150 15.99 -0.21 25.16
N PHE A 151 15.16 -0.90 24.37
CA PHE A 151 14.94 -2.35 24.49
C PHE A 151 15.65 -3.16 23.40
N GLY A 152 16.48 -2.53 22.57
CA GLY A 152 17.20 -3.19 21.49
C GLY A 152 16.29 -3.82 20.43
N LEU A 153 15.12 -3.21 20.17
CA LEU A 153 14.16 -3.73 19.22
C LEU A 153 14.44 -3.23 17.81
N PRO A 154 14.37 -4.09 16.78
CA PRO A 154 14.36 -3.63 15.39
C PRO A 154 13.15 -2.74 15.11
N VAL A 155 13.33 -1.75 14.23
CA VAL A 155 12.27 -0.80 13.86
C VAL A 155 11.94 -0.96 12.39
N PHE A 156 10.66 -1.21 12.09
CA PHE A 156 10.11 -1.18 10.74
C PHE A 156 9.40 0.14 10.50
N THR A 157 9.74 0.84 9.43
CA THR A 157 9.12 2.14 9.08
C THR A 157 8.45 2.09 7.72
N PHE A 158 7.20 2.56 7.65
CA PHE A 158 6.43 2.70 6.42
C PHE A 158 6.19 4.18 6.14
N VAL A 159 6.95 4.74 5.19
CA VAL A 159 6.85 6.16 4.83
C VAL A 159 5.88 6.32 3.67
N ASP A 160 4.71 6.91 3.92
CA ASP A 160 3.66 7.15 2.93
C ASP A 160 2.89 8.44 3.24
N THR A 161 3.49 9.59 2.97
CA THR A 161 2.89 10.90 3.21
C THR A 161 2.96 11.79 1.98
N PRO A 162 1.94 12.63 1.70
CA PRO A 162 2.01 13.64 0.66
C PRO A 162 2.86 14.85 1.06
N GLY A 163 3.12 15.03 2.36
CA GLY A 163 3.89 16.15 2.88
C GLY A 163 3.70 16.35 4.39
N ALA A 164 4.36 17.36 4.92
CA ALA A 164 4.18 17.79 6.30
C ALA A 164 2.85 18.53 6.48
N TYR A 165 2.38 18.61 7.73
CA TYR A 165 1.28 19.50 8.10
C TYR A 165 1.72 20.95 7.93
N PRO A 166 0.93 21.81 7.22
CA PRO A 166 1.25 23.21 7.00
C PRO A 166 1.09 24.06 8.26
#